data_f864f3db0cd6dacee58ec80637163826
#
_entry.id   f864f3db0cd6dacee58ec80637163826
#
_cell.length_a   1.000
_cell.length_b   1.000
_cell.length_c   1.000
_cell.angle_alpha   90.00
_cell.angle_beta   90.00
_cell.angle_gamma   90.00
#
_symmetry.space_group_name_H-M   'P 1'
#
loop_
_entity.id
_entity.type
_entity.pdbx_description
1 polymer ?
#
loop_
_entity_poly.entity_id
_entity_poly.type
_entity_poly.pdbx_seq_one_letter_code
_entity_poly.pdbx_strand_id
1 'polypeptide(L)'
;MCRADWASGYIQAEIVRQILQTAGFEVSDPAEIELGPSNAFTAMAEGSCDFWANSWYPGHFSWFENQLSDGSLVADHVEAVPGLFQDSGVQGFLVTKSWAEENNVSTIDQINSDEALWSQLDSDGNGKGEILGCPENWTCDDIIENQIAFGNGSTAWDNMEETKAGYDALYAEMVDRVNNGEPGILYTWTPTSYVTVLVPGENVLWLSVETPLDASNPLGKEGGASHAQGEGFTGFDASMCTQPCQLGWEPADIQVSMRTDRLDETPFLRHLFPLIKPSILDIAFLQVDQDAGDGSQAHVIELASGWMAENADHVDEWIHSAMASLAAGETPETIEGPVIEAAEEVALPDLGGRTVSVAIE
;
A
#
# COMPACT_ATOMS: atom_id res chain seq x y z
N MET A 1 18.31 8.24 -1.12
CA MET A 1 16.99 7.67 -0.78
C MET A 1 17.02 6.16 -0.92
N CYS A 2 16.03 5.49 -0.38
CA CYS A 2 15.75 4.08 -0.64
C CYS A 2 14.31 3.93 -1.19
N ARG A 3 13.99 2.76 -1.75
CA ARG A 3 12.65 2.47 -2.28
C ARG A 3 12.05 1.22 -1.65
N ALA A 4 10.74 1.11 -1.76
CA ALA A 4 9.99 -0.07 -1.38
C ALA A 4 10.34 -1.27 -2.29
N ASP A 5 10.17 -2.47 -1.76
CA ASP A 5 10.42 -3.74 -2.47
C ASP A 5 9.15 -4.30 -3.15
N TRP A 6 8.28 -3.40 -3.61
CA TRP A 6 7.11 -3.72 -4.43
C TRP A 6 6.94 -2.74 -5.60
N ALA A 7 6.35 -3.22 -6.69
CA ALA A 7 6.38 -2.57 -8.00
C ALA A 7 5.79 -1.14 -8.03
N SER A 8 4.65 -0.87 -7.40
CA SER A 8 4.07 0.49 -7.35
C SER A 8 4.97 1.49 -6.59
N GLY A 9 5.78 0.99 -5.66
CA GLY A 9 6.77 1.79 -4.94
C GLY A 9 7.94 2.26 -5.82
N TYR A 10 8.27 1.53 -6.89
CA TYR A 10 9.37 1.92 -7.79
C TYR A 10 9.04 3.20 -8.55
N ILE A 11 7.87 3.26 -9.19
CA ILE A 11 7.38 4.44 -9.91
C ILE A 11 7.26 5.63 -8.96
N GLN A 12 6.64 5.44 -7.79
CA GLN A 12 6.44 6.52 -6.82
C GLN A 12 7.76 7.08 -6.31
N ALA A 13 8.73 6.23 -5.98
CA ALA A 13 10.05 6.66 -5.54
C ALA A 13 10.77 7.46 -6.63
N GLU A 14 10.67 7.03 -7.89
CA GLU A 14 11.33 7.71 -9.01
C GLU A 14 10.67 9.06 -9.33
N ILE A 15 9.34 9.18 -9.26
CA ILE A 15 8.65 10.46 -9.40
C ILE A 15 9.13 11.44 -8.33
N VAL A 16 9.13 11.03 -7.05
CA VAL A 16 9.60 11.88 -5.95
C VAL A 16 11.06 12.27 -6.14
N ARG A 17 11.91 11.33 -6.57
CA ARG A 17 13.31 11.61 -6.90
C ARG A 17 13.46 12.71 -7.95
N GLN A 18 12.74 12.61 -9.07
CA GLN A 18 12.82 13.58 -10.17
C GLN A 18 12.25 14.95 -9.79
N ILE A 19 11.19 15.00 -8.95
CA ILE A 19 10.71 16.26 -8.38
C ILE A 19 11.79 16.93 -7.54
N LEU A 20 12.46 16.18 -6.66
CA LEU A 20 13.55 16.71 -5.84
C LEU A 20 14.74 17.17 -6.69
N GLN A 21 15.08 16.45 -7.77
CA GLN A 21 16.13 16.86 -8.70
C GLN A 21 15.74 18.16 -9.43
N THR A 22 14.47 18.32 -9.81
CA THR A 22 13.95 19.57 -10.40
C THR A 22 14.05 20.72 -9.39
N ALA A 23 13.84 20.46 -8.09
CA ALA A 23 14.03 21.43 -7.03
C ALA A 23 15.51 21.71 -6.70
N GLY A 24 16.47 21.04 -7.39
CA GLY A 24 17.91 21.29 -7.26
C GLY A 24 18.66 20.38 -6.28
N PHE A 25 18.06 19.31 -5.80
CA PHE A 25 18.71 18.33 -4.92
C PHE A 25 19.46 17.25 -5.72
N GLU A 26 20.58 16.81 -5.18
CA GLU A 26 21.24 15.56 -5.64
C GLU A 26 20.62 14.38 -4.87
N VAL A 27 19.94 13.48 -5.59
CA VAL A 27 19.26 12.32 -5.02
C VAL A 27 19.77 11.06 -5.69
N SER A 28 20.24 10.09 -4.89
CA SER A 28 20.72 8.79 -5.36
C SER A 28 19.63 8.02 -6.10
N ASP A 29 20.04 7.07 -6.94
CA ASP A 29 19.09 6.14 -7.57
C ASP A 29 18.40 5.29 -6.49
N PRO A 30 17.06 5.31 -6.39
CA PRO A 30 16.34 4.54 -5.39
C PRO A 30 16.51 3.03 -5.54
N ALA A 31 16.85 2.54 -6.73
CA ALA A 31 17.11 1.13 -6.99
C ALA A 31 18.41 0.61 -6.35
N GLU A 32 19.31 1.50 -5.88
CA GLU A 32 20.52 1.08 -5.18
C GLU A 32 20.22 0.47 -3.80
N ILE A 33 19.11 0.88 -3.17
CA ILE A 33 18.69 0.40 -1.84
C ILE A 33 17.19 0.09 -1.88
N GLU A 34 16.85 -1.17 -2.01
CA GLU A 34 15.47 -1.67 -2.03
C GLU A 34 15.19 -2.45 -0.75
N LEU A 35 14.16 -2.05 -0.02
CA LEU A 35 13.90 -2.53 1.34
C LEU A 35 12.40 -2.65 1.60
N GLY A 36 12.01 -3.72 2.30
CA GLY A 36 10.71 -3.80 2.96
C GLY A 36 10.61 -2.83 4.15
N PRO A 37 9.40 -2.58 4.67
CA PRO A 37 9.14 -1.53 5.65
C PRO A 37 10.05 -1.59 6.88
N SER A 38 10.11 -2.71 7.58
CA SER A 38 10.92 -2.88 8.79
C SER A 38 12.39 -2.48 8.59
N ASN A 39 12.98 -2.96 7.49
CA ASN A 39 14.37 -2.68 7.15
C ASN A 39 14.57 -1.23 6.69
N ALA A 40 13.59 -0.64 5.99
CA ALA A 40 13.65 0.74 5.53
C ALA A 40 13.67 1.73 6.70
N PHE A 41 12.79 1.54 7.69
CA PHE A 41 12.76 2.38 8.89
C PHE A 41 14.04 2.27 9.71
N THR A 42 14.57 1.06 9.89
CA THR A 42 15.86 0.85 10.55
C THR A 42 17.01 1.50 9.76
N ALA A 43 17.05 1.33 8.44
CA ALA A 43 18.09 1.92 7.58
C ALA A 43 18.06 3.46 7.61
N MET A 44 16.87 4.06 7.67
CA MET A 44 16.75 5.51 7.88
C MET A 44 17.28 5.93 9.25
N ALA A 45 16.86 5.28 10.32
CA ALA A 45 17.31 5.61 11.67
C ALA A 45 18.81 5.48 11.83
N GLU A 46 19.45 4.47 11.23
CA GLU A 46 20.89 4.25 11.24
C GLU A 46 21.68 5.09 10.22
N GLY A 47 21.00 5.85 9.35
CA GLY A 47 21.61 6.76 8.40
C GLY A 47 22.13 6.12 7.10
N SER A 48 21.71 4.91 6.79
CA SER A 48 22.03 4.23 5.52
C SER A 48 21.12 4.71 4.37
N CYS A 49 19.97 5.30 4.70
CA CYS A 49 19.00 5.89 3.80
C CYS A 49 18.47 7.18 4.44
N ASP A 50 18.27 8.26 3.68
CA ASP A 50 17.76 9.52 4.23
C ASP A 50 16.24 9.58 4.25
N PHE A 51 15.55 9.02 3.23
CA PHE A 51 14.09 9.00 3.15
C PHE A 51 13.57 7.85 2.30
N TRP A 52 12.30 7.52 2.52
CA TRP A 52 11.53 6.47 1.86
C TRP A 52 10.13 7.01 1.51
N ALA A 53 9.76 6.97 0.24
CA ALA A 53 8.59 7.69 -0.27
C ALA A 53 7.32 6.85 -0.42
N ASN A 54 7.20 5.72 0.28
CA ASN A 54 6.05 4.83 0.17
C ASN A 54 5.65 4.22 1.52
N SER A 55 5.47 5.08 2.53
CA SER A 55 5.06 4.65 3.88
C SER A 55 3.54 4.65 4.01
N TRP A 56 2.97 3.53 4.44
CA TRP A 56 1.53 3.28 4.55
C TRP A 56 1.07 3.43 5.99
N TYR A 57 0.52 4.58 6.34
CA TYR A 57 0.03 4.88 7.68
C TYR A 57 -1.47 4.61 7.79
N PRO A 58 -1.99 4.13 8.96
CA PRO A 58 -1.29 4.04 10.24
C PRO A 58 -0.38 2.82 10.43
N GLY A 59 -0.48 1.77 9.59
CA GLY A 59 0.21 0.50 9.81
C GLY A 59 1.73 0.66 10.05
N HIS A 60 2.40 1.51 9.27
CA HIS A 60 3.84 1.72 9.40
C HIS A 60 4.27 2.48 10.66
N PHE A 61 3.34 3.01 11.48
CA PHE A 61 3.72 3.55 12.79
C PHE A 61 4.28 2.48 13.74
N SER A 62 3.97 1.21 13.53
CA SER A 62 4.54 0.12 14.31
C SER A 62 6.07 0.11 14.28
N TRP A 63 6.67 0.46 13.14
CA TRP A 63 8.12 0.46 12.95
C TRP A 63 8.84 1.58 13.72
N PHE A 64 8.13 2.63 14.16
CA PHE A 64 8.69 3.68 15.00
C PHE A 64 9.05 3.18 16.41
N GLU A 65 8.43 2.09 16.87
CA GLU A 65 8.68 1.47 18.15
C GLU A 65 9.91 0.55 18.16
N ASN A 66 10.49 0.27 16.99
CA ASN A 66 11.68 -0.57 16.88
C ASN A 66 12.87 0.03 17.62
N GLN A 67 13.51 -0.80 18.47
CA GLN A 67 14.70 -0.40 19.22
C GLN A 67 15.97 -0.65 18.40
N LEU A 68 16.80 0.36 18.31
CA LEU A 68 18.12 0.28 17.67
C LEU A 68 19.17 -0.33 18.59
N SER A 69 20.32 -0.66 18.04
CA SER A 69 21.44 -1.30 18.79
C SER A 69 22.02 -0.44 19.93
N ASP A 70 21.85 0.89 19.85
CA ASP A 70 22.27 1.84 20.88
C ASP A 70 21.20 2.09 21.97
N GLY A 71 20.03 1.49 21.82
CA GLY A 71 18.90 1.58 22.73
C GLY A 71 17.92 2.72 22.43
N SER A 72 18.16 3.56 21.42
CA SER A 72 17.19 4.54 20.92
C SER A 72 16.09 3.84 20.12
N LEU A 73 14.99 4.55 19.86
CA LEU A 73 13.91 4.08 19.00
C LEU A 73 14.04 4.68 17.59
N VAL A 74 13.46 4.02 16.59
CA VAL A 74 13.34 4.59 15.24
C VAL A 74 12.66 5.95 15.29
N ALA A 75 11.63 6.13 16.14
CA ALA A 75 10.93 7.40 16.37
C ALA A 75 11.83 8.56 16.82
N ASP A 76 12.98 8.28 17.40
CA ASP A 76 13.95 9.32 17.81
C ASP A 76 14.70 9.90 16.60
N HIS A 77 14.64 9.26 15.45
CA HIS A 77 15.46 9.57 14.27
C HIS A 77 14.67 9.81 12.99
N VAL A 78 13.45 9.29 12.92
CA VAL A 78 12.60 9.29 11.70
C VAL A 78 11.25 9.88 12.02
N GLU A 79 10.71 10.66 11.10
CA GLU A 79 9.35 11.19 11.17
C GLU A 79 8.58 10.96 9.86
N ALA A 80 7.26 10.88 9.97
CA ALA A 80 6.34 10.89 8.85
C ALA A 80 6.13 12.33 8.39
N VAL A 81 6.20 12.55 7.06
CA VAL A 81 5.93 13.86 6.47
C VAL A 81 4.65 13.74 5.64
N PRO A 82 3.59 14.50 5.95
CA PRO A 82 2.35 14.48 5.18
C PRO A 82 2.59 14.75 3.69
N GLY A 83 1.69 14.26 2.85
CA GLY A 83 1.74 14.45 1.39
C GLY A 83 1.57 13.13 0.64
N LEU A 84 1.73 13.16 -0.67
CA LEU A 84 1.47 12.07 -1.62
C LEU A 84 -0.02 11.71 -1.65
N PHE A 85 -0.44 10.62 -1.01
CA PHE A 85 -1.82 10.13 -1.05
C PHE A 85 -2.40 10.08 0.36
N GLN A 86 -3.49 10.80 0.61
CA GLN A 86 -4.19 10.78 1.89
C GLN A 86 -5.49 9.99 1.77
N ASP A 87 -5.80 9.15 2.76
CA ASP A 87 -7.01 8.30 2.86
C ASP A 87 -7.32 7.46 1.61
N SER A 88 -6.32 7.18 0.78
CA SER A 88 -6.54 6.63 -0.56
C SER A 88 -5.79 5.33 -0.86
N GLY A 89 -4.91 4.89 0.02
CA GLY A 89 -4.32 3.55 -0.04
C GLY A 89 -5.31 2.51 0.45
N VAL A 90 -6.02 1.83 -0.46
CA VAL A 90 -6.97 0.78 -0.07
C VAL A 90 -6.24 -0.54 0.05
N GLN A 91 -6.54 -1.31 1.09
CA GLN A 91 -6.00 -2.64 1.36
C GLN A 91 -7.14 -3.61 1.68
N GLY A 92 -6.93 -4.90 1.41
CA GLY A 92 -7.93 -5.91 1.74
C GLY A 92 -7.63 -7.26 1.11
N PHE A 93 -8.60 -8.15 1.20
CA PHE A 93 -8.52 -9.46 0.60
C PHE A 93 -9.36 -9.54 -0.67
N LEU A 94 -8.83 -10.14 -1.72
CA LEU A 94 -9.62 -10.60 -2.87
C LEU A 94 -9.99 -12.06 -2.68
N VAL A 95 -11.18 -12.43 -3.13
CA VAL A 95 -11.65 -13.82 -3.18
C VAL A 95 -12.06 -14.18 -4.61
N THR A 96 -11.84 -15.42 -5.03
CA THR A 96 -12.32 -15.92 -6.34
C THR A 96 -13.83 -15.75 -6.44
N LYS A 97 -14.30 -14.93 -7.41
CA LYS A 97 -15.72 -14.55 -7.52
C LYS A 97 -16.64 -15.76 -7.73
N SER A 98 -16.31 -16.64 -8.69
CA SER A 98 -17.13 -17.80 -9.00
C SER A 98 -17.35 -18.71 -7.78
N TRP A 99 -16.30 -18.95 -7.01
CA TRP A 99 -16.37 -19.71 -5.77
C TRP A 99 -17.17 -19.01 -4.68
N ALA A 100 -16.96 -17.71 -4.50
CA ALA A 100 -17.67 -16.94 -3.49
C ALA A 100 -19.18 -16.89 -3.78
N GLU A 101 -19.59 -16.72 -5.04
CA GLU A 101 -20.99 -16.71 -5.45
C GLU A 101 -21.64 -18.10 -5.31
N GLU A 102 -20.95 -19.17 -5.71
CA GLU A 102 -21.47 -20.55 -5.59
C GLU A 102 -21.70 -20.95 -4.13
N ASN A 103 -20.83 -20.53 -3.24
CA ASN A 103 -20.88 -20.86 -1.81
C ASN A 103 -21.58 -19.81 -0.94
N ASN A 104 -22.12 -18.73 -1.54
CA ASN A 104 -22.73 -17.61 -0.85
C ASN A 104 -21.82 -17.02 0.24
N VAL A 105 -20.53 -16.84 -0.07
CA VAL A 105 -19.53 -16.24 0.81
C VAL A 105 -19.85 -14.77 1.03
N SER A 106 -19.90 -14.35 2.28
CA SER A 106 -20.12 -12.96 2.70
C SER A 106 -18.87 -12.36 3.32
N THR A 107 -18.25 -13.01 4.28
CA THR A 107 -17.10 -12.49 5.04
C THR A 107 -16.04 -13.57 5.24
N ILE A 108 -14.79 -13.15 5.52
CA ILE A 108 -13.74 -14.09 5.91
C ILE A 108 -14.06 -14.74 7.27
N ASP A 109 -14.77 -14.04 8.15
CA ASP A 109 -15.23 -14.56 9.44
C ASP A 109 -16.21 -15.73 9.25
N GLN A 110 -17.11 -15.64 8.25
CA GLN A 110 -17.96 -16.75 7.85
C GLN A 110 -17.13 -17.93 7.34
N ILE A 111 -16.15 -17.68 6.48
CA ILE A 111 -15.26 -18.74 5.96
C ILE A 111 -14.58 -19.45 7.13
N ASN A 112 -13.96 -18.70 8.04
CA ASN A 112 -13.30 -19.25 9.22
C ASN A 112 -14.21 -20.10 10.11
N SER A 113 -15.49 -19.74 10.23
CA SER A 113 -16.44 -20.44 11.10
C SER A 113 -17.10 -21.67 10.48
N ASP A 114 -16.97 -21.86 9.17
CA ASP A 114 -17.62 -22.96 8.42
C ASP A 114 -16.59 -23.91 7.80
N GLU A 115 -16.51 -25.14 8.35
CA GLU A 115 -15.60 -26.17 7.84
C GLU A 115 -15.85 -26.50 6.35
N ALA A 116 -17.09 -26.38 5.88
CA ALA A 116 -17.41 -26.63 4.48
C ALA A 116 -16.83 -25.55 3.55
N LEU A 117 -16.47 -24.37 4.06
CA LEU A 117 -15.83 -23.29 3.33
C LEU A 117 -14.31 -23.34 3.48
N TRP A 118 -13.78 -23.25 4.69
CA TRP A 118 -12.33 -23.18 4.87
C TRP A 118 -11.60 -24.44 4.40
N SER A 119 -12.21 -25.63 4.50
CA SER A 119 -11.57 -26.86 4.00
C SER A 119 -11.39 -26.90 2.49
N GLN A 120 -12.11 -26.09 1.72
CA GLN A 120 -11.89 -25.95 0.28
C GLN A 120 -10.68 -25.07 -0.05
N LEU A 121 -10.25 -24.25 0.90
CA LEU A 121 -9.05 -23.40 0.81
C LEU A 121 -7.79 -24.10 1.37
N ASP A 122 -7.94 -25.27 1.98
CA ASP A 122 -6.86 -26.11 2.53
C ASP A 122 -6.20 -26.89 1.39
N SER A 123 -5.24 -26.27 0.70
CA SER A 123 -4.61 -26.88 -0.49
C SER A 123 -3.49 -27.86 -0.12
N ASP A 124 -2.87 -27.73 1.02
CA ASP A 124 -1.78 -28.59 1.49
C ASP A 124 -2.25 -29.73 2.42
N GLY A 125 -3.51 -29.73 2.84
CA GLY A 125 -4.15 -30.76 3.65
C GLY A 125 -3.75 -30.73 5.13
N ASN A 126 -3.34 -29.56 5.63
CA ASN A 126 -2.93 -29.39 7.03
C ASN A 126 -4.09 -29.13 7.99
N GLY A 127 -5.30 -28.90 7.47
CA GLY A 127 -6.53 -28.68 8.24
C GLY A 127 -6.82 -27.21 8.53
N LYS A 128 -6.29 -26.29 7.71
CA LYS A 128 -6.56 -24.87 7.76
C LYS A 128 -6.79 -24.30 6.35
N GLY A 129 -7.65 -23.31 6.24
CA GLY A 129 -7.84 -22.56 5.01
C GLY A 129 -6.70 -21.55 4.80
N GLU A 130 -6.20 -21.46 3.58
CA GLU A 130 -5.08 -20.60 3.23
C GLU A 130 -5.52 -19.19 2.83
N ILE A 131 -4.80 -18.21 3.32
CA ILE A 131 -4.79 -16.82 2.84
C ILE A 131 -3.44 -16.59 2.18
N LEU A 132 -3.41 -16.31 0.89
CA LEU A 132 -2.21 -15.83 0.21
C LEU A 132 -1.94 -14.40 0.71
N GLY A 133 -1.04 -14.26 1.65
CA GLY A 133 -0.80 -13.02 2.39
C GLY A 133 0.24 -12.13 1.74
N CYS A 134 1.34 -11.89 2.43
CA CYS A 134 2.42 -11.05 1.93
C CYS A 134 3.78 -11.50 2.49
N PRO A 135 4.90 -10.87 2.06
CA PRO A 135 6.22 -11.16 2.61
C PRO A 135 6.31 -10.85 4.11
N GLU A 136 7.04 -11.68 4.84
CA GLU A 136 7.21 -11.64 6.30
C GLU A 136 7.77 -10.30 6.85
N ASN A 137 8.40 -9.49 6.01
CA ASN A 137 8.95 -8.18 6.38
C ASN A 137 8.01 -6.99 6.05
N TRP A 138 6.79 -7.27 5.64
CA TRP A 138 5.77 -6.27 5.38
C TRP A 138 4.79 -6.15 6.55
N THR A 139 4.22 -4.95 6.75
CA THR A 139 3.25 -4.69 7.83
C THR A 139 1.96 -5.49 7.69
N CYS A 140 1.56 -5.83 6.46
CA CYS A 140 0.38 -6.66 6.21
C CYS A 140 0.50 -8.05 6.85
N ASP A 141 1.70 -8.64 6.87
CA ASP A 141 1.97 -9.90 7.55
C ASP A 141 1.63 -9.82 9.04
N ASP A 142 2.14 -8.81 9.74
CA ASP A 142 1.84 -8.60 11.16
C ASP A 142 0.34 -8.41 11.42
N ILE A 143 -0.37 -7.69 10.53
CA ILE A 143 -1.82 -7.46 10.66
C ILE A 143 -2.59 -8.76 10.46
N ILE A 144 -2.27 -9.53 9.41
CA ILE A 144 -2.92 -10.82 9.12
C ILE A 144 -2.65 -11.82 10.24
N GLU A 145 -1.39 -11.95 10.70
CA GLU A 145 -1.04 -12.81 11.83
C GLU A 145 -1.79 -12.45 13.11
N ASN A 146 -1.90 -11.15 13.41
CA ASN A 146 -2.65 -10.68 14.56
C ASN A 146 -4.12 -11.06 14.46
N GLN A 147 -4.74 -10.91 13.28
CA GLN A 147 -6.14 -11.31 13.08
C GLN A 147 -6.31 -12.82 13.19
N ILE A 148 -5.42 -13.62 12.62
CA ILE A 148 -5.45 -15.08 12.69
C ILE A 148 -5.28 -15.55 14.14
N ALA A 149 -4.26 -15.06 14.83
CA ALA A 149 -3.90 -15.58 16.16
C ALA A 149 -4.77 -15.02 17.27
N PHE A 150 -5.22 -13.79 17.18
CA PHE A 150 -5.79 -13.07 18.31
C PHE A 150 -7.11 -12.39 17.97
N GLY A 151 -7.25 -11.77 16.79
CA GLY A 151 -8.38 -10.96 16.43
C GLY A 151 -8.74 -10.01 17.59
N ASN A 152 -10.05 -9.92 17.89
CA ASN A 152 -10.57 -9.24 19.08
C ASN A 152 -10.98 -10.25 20.16
N GLY A 153 -10.07 -11.17 20.48
CA GLY A 153 -10.32 -12.25 21.45
C GLY A 153 -11.09 -13.43 20.84
N SER A 154 -12.43 -13.43 20.89
CA SER A 154 -13.24 -14.53 20.34
C SER A 154 -13.42 -14.50 18.81
N THR A 155 -12.82 -13.54 18.14
CA THR A 155 -12.94 -13.32 16.69
C THR A 155 -11.69 -13.68 15.91
N ALA A 156 -10.74 -14.39 16.52
CA ALA A 156 -9.56 -14.91 15.84
C ALA A 156 -9.96 -15.88 14.71
N TRP A 157 -9.15 -15.91 13.66
CA TRP A 157 -9.39 -16.82 12.50
C TRP A 157 -8.65 -18.14 12.70
N ASP A 158 -9.02 -18.89 13.74
CA ASP A 158 -8.32 -20.11 14.21
C ASP A 158 -8.23 -21.22 13.15
N ASN A 159 -9.15 -21.24 12.17
CA ASN A 159 -9.21 -22.24 11.10
C ASN A 159 -8.56 -21.74 9.79
N MET A 160 -7.93 -20.58 9.84
CA MET A 160 -7.19 -20.00 8.72
C MET A 160 -5.70 -19.96 9.02
N GLU A 161 -4.91 -19.88 7.98
CA GLU A 161 -3.48 -19.60 8.07
C GLU A 161 -3.04 -18.69 6.93
N GLU A 162 -1.91 -18.02 7.12
CA GLU A 162 -1.29 -17.19 6.11
C GLU A 162 -0.19 -17.96 5.37
N THR A 163 -0.25 -17.97 4.04
CA THR A 163 0.85 -18.40 3.19
C THR A 163 1.73 -17.20 2.87
N LYS A 164 2.98 -17.24 3.32
CA LYS A 164 3.97 -16.18 3.17
C LYS A 164 4.97 -16.52 2.07
N ALA A 165 5.15 -15.62 1.13
CA ALA A 165 6.14 -15.72 0.06
C ALA A 165 6.43 -14.34 -0.53
N GLY A 166 7.33 -14.26 -1.52
CA GLY A 166 7.45 -13.07 -2.35
C GLY A 166 6.11 -12.79 -3.05
N TYR A 167 5.67 -11.52 -3.02
CA TYR A 167 4.30 -11.17 -3.40
C TYR A 167 3.94 -11.56 -4.84
N ASP A 168 4.88 -11.44 -5.79
CA ASP A 168 4.64 -11.87 -7.18
C ASP A 168 4.28 -13.35 -7.30
N ALA A 169 4.83 -14.21 -6.44
CA ALA A 169 4.52 -15.63 -6.43
C ALA A 169 3.09 -15.89 -5.90
N LEU A 170 2.71 -15.20 -4.82
CA LEU A 170 1.35 -15.28 -4.25
C LEU A 170 0.30 -14.76 -5.25
N TYR A 171 0.61 -13.64 -5.89
CA TYR A 171 -0.23 -13.07 -6.95
C TYR A 171 -0.40 -14.04 -8.13
N ALA A 172 0.71 -14.61 -8.62
CA ALA A 172 0.67 -15.56 -9.74
C ALA A 172 -0.15 -16.81 -9.39
N GLU A 173 -0.04 -17.32 -8.17
CA GLU A 173 -0.86 -18.42 -7.66
C GLU A 173 -2.35 -18.05 -7.65
N MET A 174 -2.71 -16.86 -7.15
CA MET A 174 -4.11 -16.42 -7.18
C MET A 174 -4.66 -16.29 -8.59
N VAL A 175 -3.87 -15.77 -9.54
CA VAL A 175 -4.24 -15.69 -10.95
C VAL A 175 -4.51 -17.10 -11.52
N ASP A 176 -3.68 -18.07 -11.17
CA ASP A 176 -3.86 -19.46 -11.62
C ASP A 176 -5.14 -20.08 -11.03
N ARG A 177 -5.38 -19.93 -9.73
CA ARG A 177 -6.60 -20.36 -9.05
C ARG A 177 -7.86 -19.76 -9.71
N VAL A 178 -7.86 -18.46 -9.96
CA VAL A 178 -8.97 -17.74 -10.62
C VAL A 178 -9.21 -18.29 -12.03
N ASN A 179 -8.16 -18.50 -12.82
CA ASN A 179 -8.27 -19.04 -14.19
C ASN A 179 -8.81 -20.47 -14.23
N ASN A 180 -8.54 -21.26 -13.20
CA ASN A 180 -9.01 -22.64 -13.07
C ASN A 180 -10.38 -22.73 -12.37
N GLY A 181 -10.94 -21.61 -11.87
CA GLY A 181 -12.18 -21.59 -11.09
C GLY A 181 -12.03 -22.20 -9.68
N GLU A 182 -10.80 -22.24 -9.16
CA GLU A 182 -10.46 -22.76 -7.85
C GLU A 182 -10.66 -21.71 -6.76
N PRO A 183 -10.93 -22.11 -5.51
CA PRO A 183 -11.04 -21.18 -4.38
C PRO A 183 -9.67 -20.54 -4.07
N GLY A 184 -9.68 -19.25 -3.77
CA GLY A 184 -8.49 -18.53 -3.37
C GLY A 184 -8.83 -17.24 -2.63
N ILE A 185 -7.98 -16.88 -1.67
CA ILE A 185 -8.00 -15.58 -0.97
C ILE A 185 -6.60 -14.99 -1.09
N LEU A 186 -6.50 -13.73 -1.56
CA LEU A 186 -5.24 -12.99 -1.69
C LEU A 186 -5.35 -11.65 -1.00
N TYR A 187 -4.38 -11.31 -0.15
CA TYR A 187 -4.18 -9.92 0.26
C TYR A 187 -3.70 -9.08 -0.93
N THR A 188 -4.26 -7.89 -1.09
CA THR A 188 -3.81 -6.92 -2.12
C THR A 188 -4.12 -5.48 -1.71
N TRP A 189 -3.71 -4.54 -2.55
CA TRP A 189 -3.89 -3.11 -2.30
C TRP A 189 -4.14 -2.32 -3.60
N THR A 190 -4.50 -1.04 -3.45
CA THR A 190 -4.45 -0.04 -4.52
C THR A 190 -3.73 1.22 -3.99
N PRO A 191 -2.97 1.96 -4.82
CA PRO A 191 -2.77 1.77 -6.28
C PRO A 191 -1.81 0.61 -6.61
N THR A 192 -2.23 -0.23 -7.56
CA THR A 192 -1.40 -1.30 -8.12
C THR A 192 -1.96 -1.78 -9.46
N SER A 193 -1.10 -2.33 -10.33
CA SER A 193 -1.51 -2.98 -11.57
C SER A 193 -2.22 -4.32 -11.35
N TYR A 194 -2.04 -4.97 -10.22
CA TYR A 194 -2.56 -6.32 -9.95
C TYR A 194 -4.08 -6.41 -10.10
N VAL A 195 -4.80 -5.34 -9.74
CA VAL A 195 -6.27 -5.25 -9.89
C VAL A 195 -6.73 -5.04 -11.35
N THR A 196 -5.81 -4.98 -12.31
CA THR A 196 -6.14 -4.98 -13.75
C THR A 196 -6.24 -6.38 -14.34
N VAL A 197 -5.75 -7.39 -13.64
CA VAL A 197 -5.83 -8.82 -14.00
C VAL A 197 -6.81 -9.54 -13.07
N LEU A 198 -6.65 -9.34 -11.76
CA LEU A 198 -7.62 -9.73 -10.74
C LEU A 198 -8.60 -8.57 -10.57
N VAL A 199 -9.61 -8.52 -11.44
CA VAL A 199 -10.52 -7.37 -11.55
C VAL A 199 -11.72 -7.55 -10.62
N PRO A 200 -11.82 -6.73 -9.54
CA PRO A 200 -12.97 -6.79 -8.63
C PRO A 200 -14.29 -6.56 -9.37
N GLY A 201 -15.25 -7.45 -9.12
CA GLY A 201 -16.54 -7.45 -9.82
C GLY A 201 -16.57 -8.28 -11.11
N GLU A 202 -15.42 -8.61 -11.70
CA GLU A 202 -15.34 -9.47 -12.91
C GLU A 202 -14.95 -10.91 -12.57
N ASN A 203 -13.75 -11.13 -12.08
CA ASN A 203 -13.21 -12.47 -11.79
C ASN A 203 -12.88 -12.70 -10.31
N VAL A 204 -12.77 -11.61 -9.53
CA VAL A 204 -12.63 -11.64 -8.08
C VAL A 204 -13.63 -10.66 -7.45
N LEU A 205 -13.77 -10.74 -6.12
CA LEU A 205 -14.48 -9.76 -5.29
C LEU A 205 -13.57 -9.35 -4.14
N TRP A 206 -13.68 -8.09 -3.71
CA TRP A 206 -13.17 -7.71 -2.40
C TRP A 206 -13.95 -8.47 -1.33
N LEU A 207 -13.23 -9.19 -0.47
CA LEU A 207 -13.82 -10.00 0.59
C LEU A 207 -14.06 -9.15 1.84
N SER A 208 -15.29 -9.13 2.31
CA SER A 208 -15.63 -8.40 3.53
C SER A 208 -15.04 -9.08 4.78
N VAL A 209 -14.71 -8.25 5.77
CA VAL A 209 -14.32 -8.64 7.12
C VAL A 209 -15.42 -8.16 8.06
N GLU A 210 -16.05 -9.09 8.82
CA GLU A 210 -17.14 -8.73 9.76
C GLU A 210 -16.59 -8.05 11.00
N THR A 211 -15.45 -8.53 11.49
CA THR A 211 -14.83 -8.03 12.73
C THR A 211 -13.39 -7.61 12.47
N PRO A 212 -13.16 -6.35 12.04
CA PRO A 212 -11.82 -5.82 11.83
C PRO A 212 -10.97 -5.87 13.11
N LEU A 213 -9.67 -6.01 12.95
CA LEU A 213 -8.74 -5.97 14.07
C LEU A 213 -8.80 -4.60 14.75
N ASP A 214 -9.07 -4.54 16.03
CA ASP A 214 -9.08 -3.32 16.83
C ASP A 214 -7.80 -3.15 17.68
N ALA A 215 -7.69 -2.00 18.36
CA ALA A 215 -6.55 -1.68 19.20
C ALA A 215 -6.44 -2.50 20.49
N SER A 216 -7.37 -3.42 20.76
CA SER A 216 -7.40 -4.16 22.02
C SER A 216 -6.37 -5.29 22.11
N ASN A 217 -5.72 -5.67 21.01
CA ASN A 217 -4.79 -6.80 20.92
C ASN A 217 -4.50 -7.49 22.26
N PRO A 218 -5.27 -8.54 22.64
CA PRO A 218 -5.31 -9.04 24.01
C PRO A 218 -3.99 -9.66 24.47
N LEU A 219 -3.08 -9.95 23.55
CA LEU A 219 -1.77 -10.53 23.88
C LEU A 219 -0.65 -9.49 23.86
N GLY A 220 -0.97 -8.21 23.67
CA GLY A 220 0.05 -7.14 23.66
C GLY A 220 1.11 -7.37 22.62
N LYS A 221 0.75 -7.93 21.46
CA LYS A 221 1.71 -8.11 20.36
C LYS A 221 2.21 -6.75 19.89
N GLU A 222 3.47 -6.71 19.48
CA GLU A 222 4.12 -5.52 18.95
C GLU A 222 3.28 -4.85 17.85
N GLY A 223 3.18 -3.53 17.88
CA GLY A 223 2.40 -2.76 16.92
C GLY A 223 0.88 -2.83 17.10
N GLY A 224 0.35 -3.49 18.13
CA GLY A 224 -1.08 -3.78 18.28
C GLY A 224 -2.02 -2.60 18.03
N ALA A 225 -1.73 -1.41 18.59
CA ALA A 225 -2.56 -0.22 18.37
C ALA A 225 -2.43 0.35 16.95
N SER A 226 -1.23 0.32 16.36
CA SER A 226 -0.97 0.78 14.99
C SER A 226 -1.51 -0.22 13.95
N HIS A 227 -1.77 -1.46 14.34
CA HIS A 227 -2.38 -2.47 13.49
C HIS A 227 -3.92 -2.45 13.54
N ALA A 228 -4.53 -1.63 14.38
CA ALA A 228 -5.99 -1.48 14.41
C ALA A 228 -6.50 -0.95 13.07
N GLN A 229 -7.60 -1.53 12.58
CA GLN A 229 -8.13 -1.26 11.25
C GLN A 229 -9.47 -0.50 11.28
N GLY A 230 -9.90 -0.03 12.45
CA GLY A 230 -11.14 0.72 12.58
C GLY A 230 -12.34 0.00 11.97
N GLU A 231 -13.19 0.73 11.24
CA GLU A 231 -14.33 0.15 10.50
C GLU A 231 -13.92 -0.40 9.13
N GLY A 232 -12.70 -0.09 8.67
CA GLY A 232 -12.20 -0.44 7.35
C GLY A 232 -12.84 0.38 6.22
N PHE A 233 -12.35 0.17 5.00
CA PHE A 233 -12.85 0.85 3.82
C PHE A 233 -14.19 0.29 3.36
N THR A 234 -15.16 1.16 3.02
CA THR A 234 -16.53 0.82 2.59
C THR A 234 -16.96 1.52 1.29
N GLY A 235 -16.04 2.14 0.56
CA GLY A 235 -16.32 3.02 -0.59
C GLY A 235 -16.57 2.30 -1.92
N PHE A 236 -16.43 0.98 -2.02
CA PHE A 236 -16.64 0.26 -3.27
C PHE A 236 -18.13 0.07 -3.61
N ASP A 237 -18.42 -0.02 -4.93
CA ASP A 237 -19.72 -0.47 -5.40
C ASP A 237 -19.99 -1.92 -4.94
N ALA A 238 -21.24 -2.20 -4.57
CA ALA A 238 -21.64 -3.50 -4.06
C ALA A 238 -21.41 -4.66 -5.05
N SER A 239 -21.22 -4.38 -6.33
CA SER A 239 -20.87 -5.40 -7.34
C SER A 239 -19.41 -5.84 -7.29
N MET A 240 -18.55 -5.08 -6.61
CA MET A 240 -17.10 -5.29 -6.53
C MET A 240 -16.69 -6.09 -5.29
N CYS A 241 -17.59 -6.28 -4.33
CA CYS A 241 -17.29 -6.87 -3.04
C CYS A 241 -18.36 -7.84 -2.56
N THR A 242 -17.99 -8.73 -1.66
CA THR A 242 -18.95 -9.52 -0.87
C THR A 242 -19.65 -8.59 0.12
N GLN A 243 -20.83 -8.99 0.62
CA GLN A 243 -21.59 -8.14 1.52
C GLN A 243 -21.20 -8.39 2.99
N PRO A 244 -21.09 -7.33 3.81
CA PRO A 244 -21.62 -5.95 3.61
C PRO A 244 -20.72 -4.96 2.87
N CYS A 245 -19.65 -5.38 2.21
CA CYS A 245 -18.67 -4.52 1.53
C CYS A 245 -17.86 -3.66 2.50
N GLN A 246 -17.38 -4.29 3.55
CA GLN A 246 -16.49 -3.71 4.56
C GLN A 246 -15.16 -4.47 4.50
N LEU A 247 -14.08 -3.83 4.05
CA LEU A 247 -12.83 -4.56 3.80
C LEU A 247 -12.06 -4.96 5.05
N GLY A 248 -12.37 -4.35 6.20
CA GLY A 248 -11.67 -4.62 7.45
C GLY A 248 -10.23 -4.08 7.51
N TRP A 249 -9.88 -3.22 6.57
CA TRP A 249 -8.60 -2.52 6.47
C TRP A 249 -8.86 -1.02 6.37
N GLU A 250 -8.22 -0.25 7.23
CA GLU A 250 -8.33 1.21 7.22
C GLU A 250 -7.67 1.79 5.99
N PRO A 251 -8.28 2.77 5.31
CA PRO A 251 -7.60 3.49 4.23
C PRO A 251 -6.28 4.06 4.72
N ALA A 252 -5.23 3.89 3.93
CA ALA A 252 -3.91 4.31 4.32
C ALA A 252 -3.53 5.64 3.68
N ASP A 253 -2.86 6.48 4.48
CA ASP A 253 -2.06 7.58 3.98
C ASP A 253 -0.73 7.03 3.46
N ILE A 254 -0.45 7.25 2.17
CA ILE A 254 0.86 6.91 1.60
C ILE A 254 1.71 8.17 1.61
N GLN A 255 2.76 8.18 2.43
CA GLN A 255 3.54 9.38 2.74
C GLN A 255 5.05 9.13 2.61
N VAL A 256 5.82 10.20 2.76
CA VAL A 256 7.27 10.13 2.93
C VAL A 256 7.59 9.90 4.39
N SER A 257 8.48 8.96 4.68
CA SER A 257 9.21 8.91 5.96
C SER A 257 10.63 9.38 5.72
N MET A 258 11.13 10.23 6.61
CA MET A 258 12.45 10.84 6.46
C MET A 258 13.14 11.03 7.80
N ARG A 259 14.47 11.00 7.76
CA ARG A 259 15.31 11.35 8.91
C ARG A 259 15.02 12.76 9.39
N THR A 260 14.78 12.89 10.69
CA THR A 260 14.50 14.19 11.34
C THR A 260 15.66 15.18 11.19
N ASP A 261 16.91 14.72 11.35
CA ASP A 261 18.09 15.58 11.20
C ASP A 261 18.23 16.14 9.78
N ARG A 262 17.89 15.36 8.75
CA ARG A 262 17.91 15.85 7.36
C ARG A 262 16.80 16.86 7.06
N LEU A 263 15.62 16.65 7.64
CA LEU A 263 14.53 17.63 7.55
C LEU A 263 14.89 18.94 8.26
N ASP A 264 15.59 18.87 9.39
CA ASP A 264 16.06 20.06 10.12
C ASP A 264 17.18 20.79 9.36
N GLU A 265 18.10 20.05 8.72
CA GLU A 265 19.11 20.62 7.83
C GLU A 265 18.50 21.26 6.57
N THR A 266 17.36 20.77 6.11
CA THR A 266 16.70 21.19 4.87
C THR A 266 15.20 21.45 5.10
N PRO A 267 14.84 22.51 5.82
CA PRO A 267 13.44 22.81 6.16
C PRO A 267 12.51 22.94 4.93
N PHE A 268 13.06 23.26 3.77
CA PHE A 268 12.31 23.31 2.51
C PHE A 268 11.56 22.01 2.21
N LEU A 269 12.12 20.85 2.56
CA LEU A 269 11.49 19.56 2.32
C LEU A 269 10.20 19.36 3.14
N ARG A 270 10.12 19.96 4.35
CA ARG A 270 8.89 19.96 5.15
C ARG A 270 7.74 20.72 4.46
N HIS A 271 8.08 21.69 3.59
CA HIS A 271 7.13 22.46 2.81
C HIS A 271 6.84 21.83 1.45
N LEU A 272 7.78 21.08 0.86
CA LEU A 272 7.62 20.50 -0.46
C LEU A 272 6.84 19.18 -0.43
N PHE A 273 7.20 18.23 0.44
CA PHE A 273 6.55 16.92 0.46
C PHE A 273 5.02 16.97 0.62
N PRO A 274 4.44 17.83 1.49
CA PRO A 274 2.99 17.95 1.61
C PRO A 274 2.28 18.40 0.34
N LEU A 275 2.98 19.06 -0.56
CA LEU A 275 2.45 19.57 -1.83
C LEU A 275 2.52 18.56 -2.97
N ILE A 276 3.38 17.54 -2.87
CA ILE A 276 3.50 16.49 -3.89
C ILE A 276 2.26 15.60 -3.80
N LYS A 277 1.36 15.70 -4.78
CA LYS A 277 0.09 14.98 -4.82
C LYS A 277 -0.18 14.42 -6.22
N PRO A 278 0.52 13.37 -6.64
CA PRO A 278 0.20 12.67 -7.87
C PRO A 278 -1.17 11.98 -7.75
N SER A 279 -1.80 11.69 -8.87
CA SER A 279 -3.05 10.91 -8.88
C SER A 279 -2.75 9.42 -8.60
N ILE A 280 -3.64 8.77 -7.84
CA ILE A 280 -3.62 7.30 -7.66
C ILE A 280 -3.67 6.58 -9.01
N LEU A 281 -4.48 7.09 -9.95
CA LEU A 281 -4.60 6.51 -11.28
C LEU A 281 -3.30 6.58 -12.05
N ASP A 282 -2.54 7.68 -11.92
CA ASP A 282 -1.23 7.79 -12.58
C ASP A 282 -0.29 6.67 -12.14
N ILE A 283 -0.23 6.42 -10.82
CA ILE A 283 0.62 5.33 -10.30
C ILE A 283 0.16 3.96 -10.81
N ALA A 284 -1.14 3.70 -10.81
CA ALA A 284 -1.67 2.42 -11.29
C ALA A 284 -1.38 2.20 -12.78
N PHE A 285 -1.58 3.21 -13.62
CA PHE A 285 -1.31 3.12 -15.07
C PHE A 285 0.18 3.01 -15.38
N LEU A 286 1.02 3.82 -14.73
CA LEU A 286 2.45 3.74 -14.90
C LEU A 286 2.99 2.37 -14.48
N GLN A 287 2.39 1.73 -13.46
CA GLN A 287 2.76 0.36 -13.10
C GLN A 287 2.31 -0.66 -14.16
N VAL A 288 1.14 -0.49 -14.79
CA VAL A 288 0.75 -1.35 -15.93
C VAL A 288 1.77 -1.27 -17.05
N ASP A 289 2.25 -0.05 -17.37
CA ASP A 289 3.28 0.14 -18.39
C ASP A 289 4.64 -0.42 -17.94
N GLN A 290 4.98 -0.29 -16.65
CA GLN A 290 6.18 -0.91 -16.06
C GLN A 290 6.14 -2.43 -16.21
N ASP A 291 5.02 -3.08 -15.90
CA ASP A 291 4.85 -4.53 -15.97
C ASP A 291 4.87 -5.04 -17.43
N ALA A 292 4.43 -4.20 -18.38
CA ALA A 292 4.51 -4.50 -19.82
C ALA A 292 5.94 -4.31 -20.40
N GLY A 293 6.82 -3.66 -19.66
CA GLY A 293 8.19 -3.38 -20.06
C GLY A 293 9.19 -4.49 -19.71
N ASP A 294 10.46 -4.13 -19.59
CA ASP A 294 11.55 -5.07 -19.31
C ASP A 294 11.90 -5.20 -17.80
N GLY A 295 11.13 -4.53 -16.93
CA GLY A 295 11.33 -4.52 -15.47
C GLY A 295 12.60 -3.78 -15.02
N SER A 296 13.33 -3.10 -15.92
CA SER A 296 14.56 -2.43 -15.57
C SER A 296 14.32 -1.08 -14.89
N GLN A 297 15.27 -0.65 -14.04
CA GLN A 297 15.27 0.70 -13.48
C GLN A 297 15.30 1.78 -14.57
N ALA A 298 15.94 1.52 -15.71
CA ALA A 298 15.97 2.46 -16.85
C ALA A 298 14.57 2.70 -17.41
N HIS A 299 13.72 1.66 -17.47
CA HIS A 299 12.33 1.79 -17.89
C HIS A 299 11.50 2.56 -16.87
N VAL A 300 11.67 2.29 -15.57
CA VAL A 300 11.03 3.06 -14.48
C VAL A 300 11.38 4.56 -14.58
N ILE A 301 12.66 4.88 -14.82
CA ILE A 301 13.11 6.26 -15.02
C ILE A 301 12.44 6.91 -16.26
N GLU A 302 12.31 6.17 -17.36
CA GLU A 302 11.66 6.66 -18.58
C GLU A 302 10.17 6.98 -18.32
N LEU A 303 9.45 6.07 -17.69
CA LEU A 303 8.02 6.25 -17.33
C LEU A 303 7.83 7.46 -16.42
N ALA A 304 8.60 7.55 -15.34
CA ALA A 304 8.54 8.70 -14.44
C ALA A 304 8.88 10.01 -15.13
N SER A 305 9.87 10.01 -16.07
CA SER A 305 10.24 11.21 -16.84
C SER A 305 9.13 11.63 -17.81
N GLY A 306 8.38 10.68 -18.38
CA GLY A 306 7.17 10.95 -19.15
C GLY A 306 6.12 11.68 -18.32
N TRP A 307 5.81 11.11 -17.16
CA TRP A 307 4.88 11.72 -16.20
C TRP A 307 5.31 13.13 -15.75
N MET A 308 6.61 13.33 -15.45
CA MET A 308 7.16 14.64 -15.09
C MET A 308 6.99 15.67 -16.22
N ALA A 309 7.14 15.25 -17.47
CA ALA A 309 6.95 16.15 -18.62
C ALA A 309 5.48 16.55 -18.81
N GLU A 310 4.55 15.63 -18.58
CA GLU A 310 3.11 15.87 -18.67
C GLU A 310 2.60 16.73 -17.52
N ASN A 311 3.22 16.66 -16.33
CA ASN A 311 2.83 17.36 -15.12
C ASN A 311 3.78 18.50 -14.73
N ALA A 312 4.59 19.00 -15.67
CA ALA A 312 5.63 19.99 -15.40
C ALA A 312 5.11 21.27 -14.70
N ASP A 313 3.94 21.76 -15.13
CA ASP A 313 3.33 22.97 -14.55
C ASP A 313 2.96 22.75 -13.07
N HIS A 314 2.42 21.58 -12.71
CA HIS A 314 2.09 21.23 -11.33
C HIS A 314 3.35 21.08 -10.48
N VAL A 315 4.37 20.40 -11.00
CA VAL A 315 5.66 20.24 -10.30
C VAL A 315 6.30 21.60 -10.01
N ASP A 316 6.31 22.49 -11.01
CA ASP A 316 6.83 23.86 -10.84
C ASP A 316 6.01 24.64 -9.80
N GLU A 317 4.69 24.50 -9.80
CA GLU A 317 3.82 25.16 -8.84
C GLU A 317 4.04 24.64 -7.40
N TRP A 318 4.22 23.33 -7.21
CA TRP A 318 4.56 22.75 -5.90
C TRP A 318 5.88 23.31 -5.37
N ILE A 319 6.92 23.33 -6.21
CA ILE A 319 8.24 23.85 -5.83
C ILE A 319 8.15 25.34 -5.47
N HIS A 320 7.47 26.16 -6.30
CA HIS A 320 7.33 27.60 -6.03
C HIS A 320 6.49 27.86 -4.77
N SER A 321 5.41 27.11 -4.54
CA SER A 321 4.58 27.22 -3.36
C SER A 321 5.34 26.85 -2.09
N ALA A 322 6.15 25.78 -2.13
CA ALA A 322 7.02 25.41 -1.02
C ALA A 322 8.04 26.49 -0.69
N MET A 323 8.66 27.09 -1.71
CA MET A 323 9.60 28.22 -1.51
C MET A 323 8.91 29.43 -0.89
N ALA A 324 7.71 29.78 -1.37
CA ALA A 324 6.94 30.91 -0.88
C ALA A 324 6.52 30.72 0.58
N SER A 325 6.01 29.55 0.94
CA SER A 325 5.60 29.18 2.29
C SER A 325 6.77 29.21 3.26
N LEU A 326 7.92 28.63 2.90
CA LEU A 326 9.14 28.69 3.70
C LEU A 326 9.58 30.13 3.92
N ALA A 327 9.56 30.97 2.88
CA ALA A 327 9.94 32.39 2.98
C ALA A 327 8.98 33.21 3.84
N ALA A 328 7.69 32.84 3.87
CA ALA A 328 6.67 33.46 4.71
C ALA A 328 6.76 33.01 6.19
N GLY A 329 7.50 31.94 6.47
CA GLY A 329 7.59 31.34 7.81
C GLY A 329 6.27 30.64 8.21
N GLU A 330 5.54 30.13 7.24
CA GLU A 330 4.31 29.36 7.45
C GLU A 330 4.63 27.99 8.05
N THR A 331 3.66 27.40 8.75
CA THR A 331 3.81 26.01 9.20
C THR A 331 3.45 25.06 8.04
N PRO A 332 4.19 23.97 7.81
CA PRO A 332 3.93 23.04 6.72
C PRO A 332 2.51 22.47 6.68
N GLU A 333 1.87 22.31 7.83
CA GLU A 333 0.51 21.75 7.97
C GLU A 333 -0.60 22.63 7.38
N THR A 334 -0.29 23.90 7.07
CA THR A 334 -1.27 24.87 6.52
C THR A 334 -1.13 25.12 5.03
N ILE A 335 -0.23 24.40 4.35
CA ILE A 335 0.05 24.61 2.92
C ILE A 335 -0.99 23.89 2.10
N GLU A 336 -1.81 24.66 1.37
CA GLU A 336 -2.67 24.14 0.31
C GLU A 336 -1.95 24.31 -1.04
N GLY A 337 -1.85 23.25 -1.80
CA GLY A 337 -1.28 23.26 -3.15
C GLY A 337 -2.24 22.63 -4.16
N PRO A 338 -1.96 22.80 -5.46
CA PRO A 338 -2.76 22.16 -6.50
C PRO A 338 -2.70 20.65 -6.34
N VAL A 339 -3.87 20.04 -6.44
CA VAL A 339 -4.02 18.58 -6.53
C VAL A 339 -4.13 18.22 -8.01
N ILE A 340 -3.39 17.22 -8.47
CA ILE A 340 -3.62 16.66 -9.78
C ILE A 340 -4.90 15.83 -9.69
N GLU A 341 -6.00 16.41 -10.19
CA GLU A 341 -7.22 15.64 -10.37
C GLU A 341 -7.02 14.67 -11.53
N ALA A 342 -7.39 13.40 -11.33
CA ALA A 342 -7.47 12.46 -12.44
C ALA A 342 -8.34 13.08 -13.53
N ALA A 343 -7.84 13.11 -14.78
CA ALA A 343 -8.64 13.68 -15.88
C ALA A 343 -9.99 12.98 -15.92
N GLU A 344 -11.09 13.76 -15.97
CA GLU A 344 -12.47 13.25 -15.96
C GLU A 344 -12.78 12.26 -17.11
N GLU A 345 -11.94 12.21 -18.14
CA GLU A 345 -11.93 11.21 -19.21
C GLU A 345 -10.48 10.85 -19.56
N VAL A 346 -9.85 10.04 -18.75
CA VAL A 346 -8.70 9.29 -19.25
C VAL A 346 -9.27 8.25 -20.20
N ALA A 347 -9.07 8.43 -21.51
CA ALA A 347 -9.20 7.32 -22.43
C ALA A 347 -8.22 6.26 -21.93
N LEU A 348 -8.77 5.24 -21.25
CA LEU A 348 -7.98 4.11 -20.78
C LEU A 348 -7.11 3.65 -21.95
N PRO A 349 -5.79 3.47 -21.78
CA PRO A 349 -5.00 2.83 -22.81
C PRO A 349 -5.74 1.57 -23.22
N ASP A 350 -5.72 1.21 -24.50
CA ASP A 350 -6.37 0.01 -24.99
C ASP A 350 -5.78 -1.21 -24.26
N LEU A 351 -6.36 -1.54 -23.13
CA LEU A 351 -5.98 -2.67 -22.28
C LEU A 351 -6.48 -3.98 -22.86
N GLY A 352 -6.86 -4.00 -24.17
CA GLY A 352 -7.37 -5.19 -24.82
C GLY A 352 -8.72 -5.65 -24.26
N GLY A 353 -9.54 -4.70 -23.78
CA GLY A 353 -10.86 -4.96 -23.18
C GLY A 353 -10.81 -5.19 -21.68
N ARG A 354 -9.67 -4.89 -21.01
CA ARG A 354 -9.55 -4.96 -19.53
C ARG A 354 -10.10 -3.70 -18.90
N THR A 355 -10.79 -3.86 -17.78
CA THR A 355 -11.33 -2.75 -16.98
C THR A 355 -10.39 -2.51 -15.78
N VAL A 356 -10.10 -1.26 -15.47
CA VAL A 356 -9.42 -0.89 -14.22
C VAL A 356 -10.48 -0.39 -13.25
N SER A 357 -10.62 -1.09 -12.12
CA SER A 357 -11.52 -0.66 -11.05
C SER A 357 -10.71 0.09 -10.01
N VAL A 358 -10.89 1.40 -9.94
CA VAL A 358 -10.26 2.26 -8.92
C VAL A 358 -11.38 2.89 -8.11
N ALA A 359 -11.21 2.93 -6.79
CA ALA A 359 -12.09 3.74 -5.95
C ALA A 359 -11.86 5.22 -6.33
N ILE A 360 -12.89 5.89 -6.81
CA ILE A 360 -12.89 7.32 -7.08
C ILE A 360 -13.82 7.93 -6.03
N GLU A 361 -13.31 8.87 -5.22
CA GLU A 361 -14.17 9.75 -4.44
C GLU A 361 -14.95 10.71 -5.34
#